data_d5a14172e1e4634fdf163e60caa8d9df
#
_entry.id   d5a14172e1e4634fdf163e60caa8d9df
#
_cell.length_a   1.000
_cell.length_b   1.000
_cell.length_c   1.000
_cell.angle_alpha   90.00
_cell.angle_beta   90.00
_cell.angle_gamma   90.00
#
_symmetry.space_group_name_H-M   'P 1'
#
loop_
_entity.id
_entity.type
_entity.pdbx_description
1 polymer ?
#
loop_
_entity_poly.entity_id
_entity_poly.type
_entity_poly.pdbx_seq_one_letter_code
_entity_poly.pdbx_strand_id
1 'polypeptide(L)'
;MRGGCEMTYTSDFVSALELQLSMYRNRKNAIGAQAYMKDIAPFIGVKTPERRATVKKIAKELKVPTSLELAKTARALWKHEEREYQYAANDLMGIHIDQADRKFLQEHVEFLITSKSWWDTVDGLGTVAVSPLTEKFDCGRLIEKWNRSANIWLIRAAIQHQRGRKFETDNRLILRYCHGHAESKEFFIVKAIGWALRDMAKISPREVRNFLREHPDLGRVAVREAERGLGRS
;
A
#
# COMPACT_ATOMS: atom_id res chain seq x y z
N MET A 1 22.26 31.65 23.61
CA MET A 1 20.87 31.40 23.21
C MET A 1 20.75 29.91 22.89
N ARG A 2 20.12 29.13 23.76
CA ARG A 2 19.84 27.71 23.47
C ARG A 2 18.61 27.71 22.57
N GLY A 3 18.79 27.39 21.29
CA GLY A 3 17.69 27.15 20.38
C GLY A 3 16.90 25.97 20.87
N GLY A 4 15.75 26.22 21.48
CA GLY A 4 14.79 25.19 21.81
C GLY A 4 14.37 24.53 20.49
N CYS A 5 14.66 23.23 20.34
CA CYS A 5 14.12 22.45 19.25
C CYS A 5 12.60 22.47 19.44
N GLU A 6 11.90 23.25 18.63
CA GLU A 6 10.44 23.28 18.64
C GLU A 6 9.96 21.87 18.33
N MET A 7 9.39 21.21 19.34
CA MET A 7 8.88 19.85 19.20
C MET A 7 7.72 19.90 18.19
N THR A 8 7.87 19.13 17.13
CA THR A 8 6.85 19.03 16.06
C THR A 8 6.11 17.72 16.18
N TYR A 9 4.89 17.64 15.67
CA TYR A 9 4.14 16.38 15.58
C TYR A 9 5.02 15.23 15.07
N THR A 10 5.81 15.50 14.01
CA THR A 10 6.69 14.48 13.40
C THR A 10 7.79 14.01 14.37
N SER A 11 8.49 14.93 15.05
CA SER A 11 9.55 14.56 16.02
C SER A 11 8.99 13.77 17.19
N ASP A 12 7.85 14.22 17.72
CA ASP A 12 7.21 13.60 18.87
C ASP A 12 6.74 12.18 18.55
N PHE A 13 6.08 12.02 17.38
CA PHE A 13 5.60 10.71 16.94
C PHE A 13 6.77 9.75 16.68
N VAL A 14 7.79 10.17 15.92
CA VAL A 14 8.92 9.30 15.55
C VAL A 14 9.69 8.88 16.79
N SER A 15 10.04 9.82 17.68
CA SER A 15 10.80 9.50 18.90
C SER A 15 10.02 8.57 19.85
N ALA A 16 8.72 8.80 20.02
CA ALA A 16 7.87 7.91 20.82
C ALA A 16 7.80 6.51 20.22
N LEU A 17 7.69 6.41 18.88
CA LEU A 17 7.63 5.13 18.18
C LEU A 17 8.94 4.36 18.30
N GLU A 18 10.08 5.01 18.08
CA GLU A 18 11.42 4.41 18.23
C GLU A 18 11.60 3.80 19.63
N LEU A 19 11.28 4.60 20.65
CA LEU A 19 11.37 4.17 22.04
C LEU A 19 10.49 2.94 22.30
N GLN A 20 9.23 2.98 21.89
CA GLN A 20 8.29 1.89 22.14
C GLN A 20 8.64 0.63 21.34
N LEU A 21 8.99 0.73 20.04
CA LEU A 21 9.35 -0.43 19.23
C LEU A 21 10.65 -1.09 19.71
N SER A 22 11.58 -0.32 20.28
CA SER A 22 12.82 -0.87 20.84
C SER A 22 12.57 -1.90 21.94
N MET A 23 11.50 -1.74 22.71
CA MET A 23 11.09 -2.66 23.79
C MET A 23 10.56 -4.00 23.29
N TYR A 24 10.09 -4.06 22.05
CA TYR A 24 9.58 -5.28 21.41
C TYR A 24 10.60 -5.95 20.49
N ARG A 25 11.86 -5.48 20.48
CA ARG A 25 12.92 -6.04 19.64
C ARG A 25 13.08 -7.55 19.85
N ASN A 26 13.03 -8.32 18.74
CA ASN A 26 13.13 -9.77 18.81
C ASN A 26 13.93 -10.31 17.63
N ARG A 27 15.17 -10.75 17.90
CA ARG A 27 16.10 -11.23 16.88
C ARG A 27 15.58 -12.44 16.08
N LYS A 28 14.88 -13.37 16.73
CA LYS A 28 14.35 -14.57 16.06
C LYS A 28 13.27 -14.20 15.04
N ASN A 29 12.35 -13.30 15.44
CA ASN A 29 11.31 -12.82 14.54
C ASN A 29 11.92 -11.99 13.40
N ALA A 30 12.93 -11.15 13.69
CA ALA A 30 13.60 -10.31 12.69
C ALA A 30 14.22 -11.18 11.57
N ILE A 31 14.98 -12.21 11.93
CA ILE A 31 15.59 -13.15 10.98
C ILE A 31 14.51 -13.83 10.12
N GLY A 32 13.43 -14.31 10.73
CA GLY A 32 12.34 -14.97 9.99
C GLY A 32 11.61 -14.00 9.04
N ALA A 33 11.35 -12.76 9.48
CA ALA A 33 10.71 -11.74 8.64
C ALA A 33 11.60 -11.33 7.47
N GLN A 34 12.90 -11.12 7.73
CA GLN A 34 13.88 -10.74 6.71
C GLN A 34 14.01 -11.82 5.63
N ALA A 35 14.14 -13.09 6.01
CA ALA A 35 14.20 -14.21 5.08
C ALA A 35 12.90 -14.33 4.25
N TYR A 36 11.73 -14.20 4.88
CA TYR A 36 10.44 -14.21 4.19
C TYR A 36 10.34 -13.09 3.15
N MET A 37 10.87 -11.92 3.47
CA MET A 37 10.87 -10.74 2.60
C MET A 37 12.04 -10.72 1.61
N LYS A 38 12.80 -11.82 1.48
CA LYS A 38 13.92 -11.95 0.52
C LYS A 38 15.06 -10.96 0.78
N ASP A 39 15.32 -10.68 2.04
CA ASP A 39 16.41 -9.81 2.49
C ASP A 39 16.38 -8.38 1.92
N ILE A 40 15.19 -7.88 1.56
CA ILE A 40 15.04 -6.53 0.96
C ILE A 40 15.29 -5.39 1.96
N ALA A 41 15.20 -5.66 3.24
CA ALA A 41 15.42 -4.71 4.33
C ALA A 41 15.68 -5.43 5.66
N PRO A 42 16.37 -4.80 6.63
CA PRO A 42 16.45 -5.30 7.99
C PRO A 42 15.09 -5.18 8.70
N PHE A 43 14.94 -5.95 9.79
CA PHE A 43 13.75 -5.96 10.65
C PHE A 43 14.15 -5.82 12.12
N ILE A 44 13.28 -5.17 12.91
CA ILE A 44 13.37 -5.14 14.39
C ILE A 44 12.87 -6.47 14.97
N GLY A 45 11.90 -7.09 14.31
CA GLY A 45 11.23 -8.31 14.72
C GLY A 45 9.98 -8.06 15.58
N VAL A 46 9.39 -6.87 15.48
CA VAL A 46 8.14 -6.50 16.15
C VAL A 46 6.96 -7.11 15.37
N LYS A 47 6.08 -7.83 16.07
CA LYS A 47 4.89 -8.40 15.43
C LYS A 47 3.86 -7.31 15.09
N THR A 48 3.03 -7.60 14.10
CA THR A 48 1.98 -6.66 13.62
C THR A 48 1.03 -6.19 14.73
N PRO A 49 0.51 -7.02 15.65
CA PRO A 49 -0.38 -6.54 16.70
C PRO A 49 0.28 -5.51 17.62
N GLU A 50 1.52 -5.76 18.07
CA GLU A 50 2.28 -4.87 18.93
C GLU A 50 2.57 -3.54 18.23
N ARG A 51 3.04 -3.58 16.98
CA ARG A 51 3.28 -2.37 16.18
C ARG A 51 2.01 -1.53 16.02
N ARG A 52 0.90 -2.15 15.62
CA ARG A 52 -0.38 -1.44 15.43
C ARG A 52 -0.92 -0.86 16.73
N ALA A 53 -0.82 -1.60 17.83
CA ALA A 53 -1.23 -1.11 19.14
C ALA A 53 -0.38 0.11 19.55
N THR A 54 0.92 0.04 19.32
CA THR A 54 1.87 1.15 19.62
C THR A 54 1.54 2.39 18.78
N VAL A 55 1.39 2.25 17.46
CA VAL A 55 1.03 3.36 16.57
C VAL A 55 -0.30 3.99 16.99
N LYS A 56 -1.33 3.16 17.27
CA LYS A 56 -2.64 3.65 17.71
C LYS A 56 -2.57 4.39 19.05
N LYS A 57 -1.77 3.89 19.99
CA LYS A 57 -1.58 4.53 21.29
C LYS A 57 -0.96 5.92 21.12
N ILE A 58 0.17 6.04 20.41
CA ILE A 58 0.86 7.30 20.18
C ILE A 58 -0.04 8.29 19.40
N ALA A 59 -0.72 7.83 18.36
CA ALA A 59 -1.64 8.66 17.59
C ALA A 59 -2.82 9.20 18.42
N LYS A 60 -3.24 8.48 19.49
CA LYS A 60 -4.28 8.93 20.42
C LYS A 60 -3.76 9.94 21.44
N GLU A 61 -2.49 9.83 21.83
CA GLU A 61 -1.85 10.72 22.83
C GLU A 61 -1.45 12.07 22.22
N LEU A 62 -1.22 12.12 20.92
CA LEU A 62 -0.89 13.33 20.19
C LEU A 62 -2.15 14.00 19.62
N LYS A 63 -2.02 15.29 19.25
CA LYS A 63 -3.08 15.98 18.47
C LYS A 63 -3.30 15.28 17.13
N VAL A 64 -4.47 15.49 16.50
CA VAL A 64 -4.71 15.06 15.12
C VAL A 64 -3.77 15.82 14.17
N PRO A 65 -2.98 15.14 13.32
CA PRO A 65 -2.05 15.80 12.43
C PRO A 65 -2.76 16.52 11.29
N THR A 66 -2.18 17.59 10.81
CA THR A 66 -2.53 18.18 9.50
C THR A 66 -2.07 17.25 8.37
N SER A 67 -2.58 17.45 7.14
CA SER A 67 -2.13 16.74 5.93
C SER A 67 -0.59 16.77 5.79
N LEU A 68 0.01 17.94 5.99
CA LEU A 68 1.46 18.13 5.90
C LEU A 68 2.23 17.42 7.02
N GLU A 69 1.73 17.45 8.25
CA GLU A 69 2.35 16.74 9.39
C GLU A 69 2.28 15.22 9.17
N LEU A 70 1.14 14.71 8.70
CA LEU A 70 0.98 13.30 8.33
C LEU A 70 2.00 12.89 7.25
N ALA A 71 2.12 13.68 6.19
CA ALA A 71 3.08 13.43 5.11
C ALA A 71 4.54 13.47 5.58
N LYS A 72 4.91 14.47 6.36
CA LYS A 72 6.27 14.60 6.92
C LYS A 72 6.60 13.42 7.83
N THR A 73 5.65 12.99 8.66
CA THR A 73 5.84 11.85 9.56
C THR A 73 5.98 10.55 8.80
N ALA A 74 5.11 10.30 7.80
CA ALA A 74 5.23 9.12 6.95
C ALA A 74 6.59 9.07 6.23
N ARG A 75 7.05 10.21 5.68
CA ARG A 75 8.37 10.30 5.04
C ARG A 75 9.54 10.13 6.02
N ALA A 76 9.43 10.63 7.25
CA ALA A 76 10.44 10.44 8.28
C ALA A 76 10.57 8.97 8.65
N LEU A 77 9.45 8.27 8.88
CA LEU A 77 9.42 6.84 9.13
C LEU A 77 9.94 6.02 7.93
N TRP A 78 9.73 6.48 6.70
CA TRP A 78 10.23 5.82 5.49
C TRP A 78 11.75 5.85 5.34
N LYS A 79 12.43 6.80 6.01
CA LYS A 79 13.90 6.90 6.00
C LYS A 79 14.58 5.80 6.80
N HIS A 80 13.93 5.27 7.85
CA HIS A 80 14.49 4.18 8.65
C HIS A 80 14.77 2.95 7.80
N GLU A 81 15.80 2.20 8.15
CA GLU A 81 16.17 1.00 7.42
C GLU A 81 15.25 -0.16 7.72
N GLU A 82 14.87 -0.33 8.99
CA GLU A 82 14.03 -1.44 9.42
C GLU A 82 12.60 -1.30 8.93
N ARG A 83 12.10 -2.39 8.40
CA ARG A 83 10.83 -2.43 7.64
C ARG A 83 9.60 -2.09 8.46
N GLU A 84 9.63 -2.35 9.75
CA GLU A 84 8.51 -2.04 10.64
C GLU A 84 8.21 -0.54 10.71
N TYR A 85 9.16 0.34 10.46
CA TYR A 85 8.89 1.79 10.39
C TYR A 85 8.06 2.16 9.17
N GLN A 86 8.28 1.54 7.99
CA GLN A 86 7.42 1.73 6.82
C GLN A 86 6.01 1.18 7.07
N TYR A 87 5.90 0.06 7.77
CA TYR A 87 4.60 -0.45 8.19
C TYR A 87 3.90 0.46 9.19
N ALA A 88 4.63 1.06 10.14
CA ALA A 88 4.08 2.04 11.07
C ALA A 88 3.58 3.30 10.37
N ALA A 89 4.27 3.75 9.31
CA ALA A 89 3.79 4.83 8.46
C ALA A 89 2.45 4.47 7.78
N ASN A 90 2.31 3.25 7.26
CA ASN A 90 1.04 2.76 6.73
C ASN A 90 -0.06 2.73 7.81
N ASP A 91 0.26 2.22 9.01
CA ASP A 91 -0.70 2.17 10.12
C ASP A 91 -1.14 3.59 10.54
N LEU A 92 -0.22 4.56 10.61
CA LEU A 92 -0.52 5.95 10.92
C LEU A 92 -1.39 6.62 9.85
N MET A 93 -1.05 6.42 8.57
CA MET A 93 -1.87 6.91 7.45
C MET A 93 -3.26 6.30 7.50
N GLY A 94 -3.40 5.00 7.79
CA GLY A 94 -4.70 4.35 7.93
C GLY A 94 -5.57 4.94 9.05
N ILE A 95 -4.96 5.50 10.11
CA ILE A 95 -5.69 6.19 11.19
C ILE A 95 -6.15 7.58 10.78
N HIS A 96 -5.33 8.31 10.02
CA HIS A 96 -5.52 9.74 9.78
C HIS A 96 -5.68 10.12 8.30
N ILE A 97 -6.00 9.15 7.42
CA ILE A 97 -6.09 9.43 5.97
C ILE A 97 -7.16 10.48 5.62
N ASP A 98 -8.18 10.62 6.46
CA ASP A 98 -9.22 11.63 6.29
C ASP A 98 -8.69 13.06 6.38
N GLN A 99 -7.53 13.28 7.02
CA GLN A 99 -6.84 14.56 7.09
C GLN A 99 -6.06 14.89 5.83
N ALA A 100 -5.83 13.89 4.95
CA ALA A 100 -5.10 14.09 3.71
C ALA A 100 -5.88 14.97 2.73
N ASP A 101 -5.19 15.93 2.12
CA ASP A 101 -5.73 16.78 1.07
C ASP A 101 -5.61 16.12 -0.32
N ARG A 102 -6.16 16.82 -1.35
CA ARG A 102 -6.18 16.33 -2.73
C ARG A 102 -4.78 16.06 -3.31
N LYS A 103 -3.76 16.78 -2.86
CA LYS A 103 -2.39 16.66 -3.38
C LYS A 103 -1.62 15.54 -2.72
N PHE A 104 -2.08 15.05 -1.57
CA PHE A 104 -1.38 14.06 -0.75
C PHE A 104 -0.97 12.82 -1.55
N LEU A 105 -1.85 12.32 -2.42
CA LEU A 105 -1.59 11.14 -3.24
C LEU A 105 -0.41 11.38 -4.20
N GLN A 106 -0.42 12.48 -4.93
CA GLN A 106 0.60 12.80 -5.93
C GLN A 106 1.93 13.22 -5.30
N GLU A 107 1.89 14.06 -4.28
CA GLU A 107 3.10 14.67 -3.71
C GLU A 107 3.81 13.76 -2.71
N HIS A 108 3.06 12.87 -2.05
CA HIS A 108 3.62 12.07 -0.97
C HIS A 108 3.51 10.57 -1.19
N VAL A 109 2.33 10.04 -1.53
CA VAL A 109 2.14 8.60 -1.68
C VAL A 109 2.88 8.05 -2.91
N GLU A 110 2.92 8.78 -4.03
CA GLU A 110 3.73 8.40 -5.22
C GLU A 110 5.20 8.21 -4.84
N PHE A 111 5.76 9.11 -4.02
CA PHE A 111 7.12 8.96 -3.51
C PHE A 111 7.29 7.70 -2.64
N LEU A 112 6.35 7.42 -1.73
CA LEU A 112 6.43 6.25 -0.86
C LEU A 112 6.31 4.94 -1.67
N ILE A 113 5.46 4.90 -2.71
CA ILE A 113 5.34 3.76 -3.61
C ILE A 113 6.64 3.51 -4.37
N THR A 114 7.36 4.56 -4.76
CA THR A 114 8.57 4.47 -5.58
C THR A 114 9.87 4.40 -4.78
N SER A 115 9.79 4.53 -3.45
CA SER A 115 10.94 4.47 -2.53
C SER A 115 10.86 3.23 -1.66
N LYS A 116 11.97 2.48 -1.52
CA LYS A 116 12.03 1.23 -0.75
C LYS A 116 10.91 0.25 -1.12
N SER A 117 10.58 0.21 -2.40
CA SER A 117 9.40 -0.47 -2.94
C SER A 117 9.51 -1.98 -2.79
N TRP A 118 8.45 -2.59 -2.29
CA TRP A 118 8.20 -4.02 -2.31
C TRP A 118 6.70 -4.25 -2.15
N TRP A 119 6.22 -5.44 -2.47
CA TRP A 119 4.78 -5.73 -2.48
C TRP A 119 4.07 -5.42 -1.15
N ASP A 120 4.70 -5.64 -0.03
CA ASP A 120 4.14 -5.46 1.32
C ASP A 120 3.80 -3.99 1.65
N THR A 121 4.72 -3.06 1.34
CA THR A 121 4.47 -1.63 1.55
C THR A 121 3.56 -1.04 0.48
N VAL A 122 3.73 -1.44 -0.79
CA VAL A 122 2.89 -0.95 -1.90
C VAL A 122 1.45 -1.37 -1.72
N ASP A 123 1.18 -2.63 -1.33
CA ASP A 123 -0.17 -3.11 -1.05
C ASP A 123 -0.77 -2.47 0.21
N GLY A 124 0.07 -2.20 1.21
CA GLY A 124 -0.31 -1.41 2.38
C GLY A 124 -0.77 -0.01 1.98
N LEU A 125 0.07 0.74 1.24
CA LEU A 125 -0.27 2.07 0.71
C LEU A 125 -1.52 2.02 -0.16
N GLY A 126 -1.66 0.99 -0.99
CA GLY A 126 -2.85 0.75 -1.81
C GLY A 126 -4.13 0.74 -0.99
N THR A 127 -4.09 0.07 0.16
CA THR A 127 -5.24 -0.09 1.05
C THR A 127 -5.52 1.14 1.91
N VAL A 128 -4.47 1.75 2.50
CA VAL A 128 -4.66 2.82 3.51
C VAL A 128 -4.67 4.22 2.93
N ALA A 129 -4.15 4.42 1.72
CA ALA A 129 -4.04 5.74 1.10
C ALA A 129 -4.59 5.78 -0.32
N VAL A 130 -4.16 4.90 -1.23
CA VAL A 130 -4.53 5.01 -2.65
C VAL A 130 -6.03 4.82 -2.84
N SER A 131 -6.61 3.72 -2.32
CA SER A 131 -8.04 3.44 -2.49
C SER A 131 -8.92 4.51 -1.83
N PRO A 132 -8.71 4.91 -0.55
CA PRO A 132 -9.52 5.95 0.07
C PRO A 132 -9.40 7.33 -0.61
N LEU A 133 -8.19 7.74 -1.00
CA LEU A 133 -7.99 9.05 -1.62
C LEU A 133 -8.55 9.13 -3.04
N THR A 134 -8.49 8.04 -3.81
CA THR A 134 -9.09 7.97 -5.14
C THR A 134 -10.62 7.78 -5.11
N GLU A 135 -11.19 7.44 -3.98
CA GLU A 135 -12.62 7.49 -3.73
C GLU A 135 -13.07 8.90 -3.34
N LYS A 136 -12.29 9.57 -2.47
CA LYS A 136 -12.58 10.91 -1.95
C LYS A 136 -12.36 12.02 -3.00
N PHE A 137 -11.36 11.87 -3.86
CA PHE A 137 -10.93 12.89 -4.82
C PHE A 137 -10.86 12.34 -6.25
N ASP A 138 -11.16 13.19 -7.23
CA ASP A 138 -10.87 12.87 -8.64
C ASP A 138 -9.35 12.82 -8.87
N CYS A 139 -8.82 11.61 -8.93
CA CYS A 139 -7.42 11.30 -9.19
C CYS A 139 -7.21 10.57 -10.53
N GLY A 140 -8.22 10.53 -11.40
CA GLY A 140 -8.21 9.71 -12.62
C GLY A 140 -6.98 9.94 -13.50
N ARG A 141 -6.56 11.20 -13.71
CA ARG A 141 -5.35 11.53 -14.50
C ARG A 141 -4.07 10.99 -13.87
N LEU A 142 -3.96 11.03 -12.55
CA LEU A 142 -2.79 10.52 -11.82
C LEU A 142 -2.72 8.99 -11.91
N ILE A 143 -3.83 8.29 -11.70
CA ILE A 143 -3.88 6.84 -11.78
C ILE A 143 -3.61 6.35 -13.20
N GLU A 144 -4.12 7.06 -14.21
CA GLU A 144 -3.79 6.77 -15.62
C GLU A 144 -2.28 6.96 -15.91
N LYS A 145 -1.66 8.02 -15.37
CA LYS A 145 -0.20 8.22 -15.44
C LYS A 145 0.55 7.05 -14.80
N TRP A 146 0.10 6.58 -13.63
CA TRP A 146 0.72 5.43 -12.96
C TRP A 146 0.57 4.14 -13.76
N ASN A 147 -0.60 3.91 -14.34
CA ASN A 147 -0.84 2.73 -15.16
C ASN A 147 0.05 2.66 -16.41
N ARG A 148 0.48 3.82 -16.93
CA ARG A 148 1.39 3.93 -18.09
C ARG A 148 2.86 4.10 -17.71
N SER A 149 3.19 3.99 -16.44
CA SER A 149 4.56 4.16 -15.94
C SER A 149 5.45 2.98 -16.34
N ALA A 150 6.76 3.24 -16.43
CA ALA A 150 7.77 2.17 -16.48
C ALA A 150 8.01 1.53 -15.10
N ASN A 151 7.53 2.12 -14.01
CA ASN A 151 7.69 1.61 -12.65
C ASN A 151 6.60 0.59 -12.33
N ILE A 152 6.98 -0.68 -12.13
CA ILE A 152 6.05 -1.79 -11.86
C ILE A 152 5.18 -1.59 -10.61
N TRP A 153 5.67 -0.85 -9.62
CA TRP A 153 4.95 -0.59 -8.38
C TRP A 153 3.85 0.44 -8.54
N LEU A 154 4.05 1.44 -9.42
CA LEU A 154 3.00 2.39 -9.80
C LEU A 154 1.92 1.69 -10.64
N ILE A 155 2.32 0.83 -11.60
CA ILE A 155 1.38 0.01 -12.38
C ILE A 155 0.56 -0.88 -11.43
N ARG A 156 1.24 -1.57 -10.48
CA ARG A 156 0.57 -2.40 -9.47
C ARG A 156 -0.44 -1.60 -8.65
N ALA A 157 -0.05 -0.42 -8.17
CA ALA A 157 -0.94 0.46 -7.40
C ALA A 157 -2.13 0.93 -8.25
N ALA A 158 -1.91 1.26 -9.52
CA ALA A 158 -2.97 1.66 -10.45
C ALA A 158 -3.99 0.53 -10.70
N ILE A 159 -3.54 -0.71 -10.95
CA ILE A 159 -4.45 -1.85 -11.14
C ILE A 159 -5.30 -2.09 -9.87
N GLN A 160 -4.74 -1.85 -8.70
CA GLN A 160 -5.40 -2.13 -7.41
C GLN A 160 -6.04 -0.90 -6.74
N HIS A 161 -6.08 0.28 -7.39
CA HIS A 161 -6.51 1.53 -6.74
C HIS A 161 -7.95 1.54 -6.21
N GLN A 162 -8.79 0.61 -6.67
CA GLN A 162 -10.16 0.46 -6.19
C GLN A 162 -10.37 -0.77 -5.29
N ARG A 163 -9.27 -1.32 -4.76
CA ARG A 163 -9.34 -2.52 -3.92
C ARG A 163 -10.22 -2.27 -2.68
N GLY A 164 -11.17 -3.17 -2.46
CA GLY A 164 -12.07 -3.10 -1.30
C GLY A 164 -13.39 -2.34 -1.54
N ARG A 165 -13.58 -1.66 -2.67
CA ARG A 165 -14.81 -0.90 -3.00
C ARG A 165 -16.03 -1.78 -3.30
N LYS A 166 -15.83 -3.07 -3.52
CA LYS A 166 -16.92 -4.02 -3.79
C LYS A 166 -17.80 -3.53 -4.96
N PHE A 167 -19.10 -3.27 -4.70
CA PHE A 167 -20.06 -2.84 -5.71
C PHE A 167 -19.81 -1.43 -6.27
N GLU A 168 -19.02 -0.61 -5.58
CA GLU A 168 -18.62 0.73 -6.03
C GLU A 168 -17.39 0.70 -6.97
N THR A 169 -16.91 -0.51 -7.33
CA THR A 169 -15.78 -0.66 -8.24
C THR A 169 -16.20 -0.34 -9.68
N ASP A 170 -15.48 0.57 -10.34
CA ASP A 170 -15.57 0.73 -11.81
C ASP A 170 -14.84 -0.42 -12.50
N ASN A 171 -15.60 -1.49 -12.76
CA ASN A 171 -15.10 -2.69 -13.39
C ASN A 171 -14.51 -2.41 -14.77
N ARG A 172 -15.08 -1.48 -15.55
CA ARG A 172 -14.60 -1.15 -16.90
C ARG A 172 -13.21 -0.55 -16.86
N LEU A 173 -12.98 0.36 -15.89
CA LEU A 173 -11.69 0.98 -15.68
C LEU A 173 -10.64 -0.06 -15.26
N ILE A 174 -10.96 -0.93 -14.33
CA ILE A 174 -10.05 -1.98 -13.85
C ILE A 174 -9.72 -2.97 -14.98
N LEU A 175 -10.72 -3.43 -15.74
CA LEU A 175 -10.49 -4.31 -16.89
C LEU A 175 -9.60 -3.63 -17.93
N ARG A 176 -9.82 -2.35 -18.25
CA ARG A 176 -8.98 -1.60 -19.18
C ARG A 176 -7.51 -1.60 -18.74
N TYR A 177 -7.25 -1.41 -17.43
CA TYR A 177 -5.89 -1.48 -16.90
C TYR A 177 -5.32 -2.90 -16.97
N CYS A 178 -6.12 -3.90 -16.64
CA CYS A 178 -5.71 -5.30 -16.77
C CYS A 178 -5.41 -5.69 -18.24
N HIS A 179 -6.22 -5.24 -19.22
CA HIS A 179 -5.98 -5.44 -20.66
C HIS A 179 -4.64 -4.87 -21.10
N GLY A 180 -4.31 -3.63 -20.66
CA GLY A 180 -3.05 -2.98 -21.01
C GLY A 180 -1.80 -3.70 -20.53
N HIS A 181 -1.95 -4.62 -19.57
CA HIS A 181 -0.85 -5.37 -18.98
C HIS A 181 -1.01 -6.90 -19.04
N ALA A 182 -1.97 -7.41 -19.83
CA ALA A 182 -2.29 -8.84 -19.88
C ALA A 182 -1.11 -9.70 -20.37
N GLU A 183 -0.26 -9.16 -21.26
CA GLU A 183 0.93 -9.82 -21.78
C GLU A 183 2.16 -9.72 -20.87
N SER A 184 2.07 -8.99 -19.76
CA SER A 184 3.18 -8.79 -18.84
C SER A 184 3.69 -10.11 -18.31
N LYS A 185 5.03 -10.25 -18.27
CA LYS A 185 5.72 -11.39 -17.62
C LYS A 185 6.21 -11.02 -16.21
N GLU A 186 6.01 -9.76 -15.80
CA GLU A 186 6.41 -9.27 -14.49
C GLU A 186 5.48 -9.84 -13.41
N PHE A 187 6.06 -10.65 -12.50
CA PHE A 187 5.31 -11.38 -11.49
C PHE A 187 4.36 -10.49 -10.66
N PHE A 188 4.81 -9.32 -10.26
CA PHE A 188 4.03 -8.43 -9.40
C PHE A 188 2.88 -7.76 -10.13
N ILE A 189 3.00 -7.54 -11.45
CA ILE A 189 1.91 -7.05 -12.30
C ILE A 189 0.90 -8.17 -12.54
N VAL A 190 1.36 -9.36 -12.93
CA VAL A 190 0.50 -10.55 -13.11
C VAL A 190 -0.31 -10.86 -11.85
N LYS A 191 0.34 -10.74 -10.68
CA LYS A 191 -0.31 -10.95 -9.39
C LYS A 191 -1.38 -9.88 -9.11
N ALA A 192 -1.11 -8.61 -9.45
CA ALA A 192 -2.09 -7.52 -9.30
C ALA A 192 -3.33 -7.74 -10.17
N ILE A 193 -3.14 -8.13 -11.44
CA ILE A 193 -4.23 -8.50 -12.35
C ILE A 193 -5.07 -9.63 -11.73
N GLY A 194 -4.41 -10.69 -11.26
CA GLY A 194 -5.10 -11.83 -10.64
C GLY A 194 -5.97 -11.43 -9.44
N TRP A 195 -5.49 -10.55 -8.58
CA TRP A 195 -6.26 -10.07 -7.43
C TRP A 195 -7.42 -9.18 -7.84
N ALA A 196 -7.21 -8.28 -8.81
CA ALA A 196 -8.30 -7.46 -9.35
C ALA A 196 -9.41 -8.33 -9.96
N LEU A 197 -9.06 -9.33 -10.78
CA LEU A 197 -10.02 -10.26 -11.37
C LEU A 197 -10.71 -11.13 -10.30
N ARG A 198 -9.99 -11.58 -9.26
CA ARG A 198 -10.57 -12.35 -8.16
C ARG A 198 -11.63 -11.56 -7.39
N ASP A 199 -11.34 -10.30 -7.07
CA ASP A 199 -12.27 -9.46 -6.34
C ASP A 199 -13.48 -9.12 -7.22
N MET A 200 -13.26 -8.84 -8.51
CA MET A 200 -14.31 -8.59 -9.49
C MET A 200 -15.19 -9.82 -9.77
N ALA A 201 -14.64 -11.03 -9.73
CA ALA A 201 -15.38 -12.27 -10.00
C ALA A 201 -16.55 -12.47 -9.05
N LYS A 202 -16.50 -11.91 -7.83
CA LYS A 202 -17.58 -11.97 -6.85
C LYS A 202 -18.79 -11.11 -7.21
N ILE A 203 -18.58 -10.10 -8.07
CA ILE A 203 -19.57 -9.07 -8.43
C ILE A 203 -19.98 -9.24 -9.89
N SER A 204 -19.03 -9.43 -10.76
CA SER A 204 -19.19 -9.49 -12.21
C SER A 204 -18.51 -10.73 -12.83
N PRO A 205 -18.93 -11.94 -12.47
CA PRO A 205 -18.27 -13.18 -12.90
C PRO A 205 -18.27 -13.37 -14.41
N ARG A 206 -19.26 -12.81 -15.12
CA ARG A 206 -19.34 -12.87 -16.59
C ARG A 206 -18.20 -12.08 -17.24
N GLU A 207 -17.91 -10.88 -16.77
CA GLU A 207 -16.84 -10.03 -17.30
C GLU A 207 -15.47 -10.68 -17.08
N VAL A 208 -15.26 -11.30 -15.91
CA VAL A 208 -14.01 -12.03 -15.65
C VAL A 208 -13.83 -13.23 -16.56
N ARG A 209 -14.90 -14.01 -16.82
CA ARG A 209 -14.85 -15.14 -17.78
C ARG A 209 -14.55 -14.66 -19.21
N ASN A 210 -15.10 -13.50 -19.62
CA ASN A 210 -14.83 -12.91 -20.92
C ASN A 210 -13.35 -12.51 -21.00
N PHE A 211 -12.85 -11.79 -20.01
CA PHE A 211 -11.44 -11.39 -19.95
C PHE A 211 -10.48 -12.58 -20.06
N LEU A 212 -10.75 -13.69 -19.33
CA LEU A 212 -9.92 -14.89 -19.41
C LEU A 212 -9.95 -15.55 -20.81
N ARG A 213 -11.07 -15.48 -21.53
CA ARG A 213 -11.17 -15.98 -22.92
C ARG A 213 -10.43 -15.09 -23.93
N GLU A 214 -10.44 -13.79 -23.71
CA GLU A 214 -9.74 -12.80 -24.56
C GLU A 214 -8.22 -12.85 -24.35
N HIS A 215 -7.76 -13.36 -23.20
CA HIS A 215 -6.34 -13.44 -22.85
C HIS A 215 -5.91 -14.88 -22.50
N PRO A 216 -5.85 -15.81 -23.49
CA PRO A 216 -5.48 -17.21 -23.24
C PRO A 216 -4.04 -17.36 -22.70
N ASP A 217 -3.15 -16.40 -23.02
CA ASP A 217 -1.74 -16.39 -22.60
C ASP A 217 -1.50 -15.61 -21.32
N LEU A 218 -2.57 -15.22 -20.59
CA LEU A 218 -2.47 -14.56 -19.30
C LEU A 218 -1.65 -15.41 -18.33
N GLY A 219 -0.78 -14.76 -17.54
CA GLY A 219 0.09 -15.45 -16.62
C GLY A 219 -0.67 -16.36 -15.63
N ARG A 220 -0.21 -17.60 -15.47
CA ARG A 220 -0.88 -18.66 -14.68
C ARG A 220 -1.31 -18.23 -13.28
N VAL A 221 -0.55 -17.33 -12.64
CA VAL A 221 -0.89 -16.81 -11.30
C VAL A 221 -2.16 -15.97 -11.36
N ALA A 222 -2.33 -15.14 -12.39
CA ALA A 222 -3.54 -14.32 -12.56
C ALA A 222 -4.75 -15.20 -12.87
N VAL A 223 -4.61 -16.18 -13.75
CA VAL A 223 -5.67 -17.15 -14.09
C VAL A 223 -6.16 -17.85 -12.83
N ARG A 224 -5.24 -18.44 -12.04
CA ARG A 224 -5.59 -19.16 -10.81
C ARG A 224 -6.30 -18.27 -9.77
N GLU A 225 -5.89 -17.01 -9.61
CA GLU A 225 -6.57 -16.10 -8.70
C GLU A 225 -7.98 -15.74 -9.20
N ALA A 226 -8.14 -15.50 -10.51
CA ALA A 226 -9.45 -15.25 -11.11
C ALA A 226 -10.39 -16.45 -10.95
N GLU A 227 -9.90 -17.67 -11.20
CA GLU A 227 -10.65 -18.92 -11.02
C GLU A 227 -11.11 -19.14 -9.59
N ARG A 228 -10.24 -18.86 -8.60
CA ARG A 228 -10.63 -18.85 -7.18
C ARG A 228 -11.80 -17.90 -6.90
N GLY A 229 -11.76 -16.72 -7.51
CA GLY A 229 -12.86 -15.75 -7.41
C GLY A 229 -14.16 -16.26 -8.02
N LEU A 230 -14.07 -17.05 -9.10
CA LEU A 230 -15.19 -17.68 -9.79
C LEU A 230 -15.72 -18.96 -9.10
N GLY A 231 -15.12 -19.36 -7.95
CA GLY A 231 -15.48 -20.61 -7.27
C GLY A 231 -14.99 -21.87 -7.98
N ARG A 232 -13.97 -21.76 -8.84
CA ARG A 232 -13.31 -22.88 -9.54
C ARG A 232 -11.95 -23.09 -8.86
N SER A 233 -11.87 -23.96 -7.91
CA SER A 233 -10.61 -24.38 -7.27
C SER A 233 -10.21 -25.78 -7.69
#